data_6b7d01f70bd34effa54dbb7acc1bbf65
#
_entry.id   6b7d01f70bd34effa54dbb7acc1bbf65
#
_cell.length_a   1.000
_cell.length_b   1.000
_cell.length_c   1.000
_cell.angle_alpha   90.00
_cell.angle_beta   90.00
_cell.angle_gamma   90.00
#
_symmetry.space_group_name_H-M   'P 1'
#
loop_
_entity.id
_entity.type
_entity.pdbx_description
1 polymer ?
#
loop_
_entity_poly.entity_id
_entity_poly.type
_entity_poly.pdbx_seq_one_letter_code
_entity_poly.pdbx_strand_id
1 'polypeptide(L)'
;MQLHLSTWPEVEAYLAKSKAVLIPIGSTEQHGPNGLLGTDALCPEIIGKRAGDEAGILVGPTFNVGQAQHHMSFPGTITLRPSTMIAAMLDWTQSLARHGFERIYWLNGHGGNIATITSAFSEIYHGVSFDRSGANHPPLRCSLRNWWELPGVMDLCRQLFPVGEGSHATPSEVSVTWFGYPQAVKSVAMTPRIAPNGPILDADDYRRRFPERVRRWSFVGASGYCRNRLG
;
A
#
# COMPACT_ATOMS: atom_id res chain seq x y z
N MET A 1 -10.45 14.45 -6.51
CA MET A 1 -11.58 13.65 -7.08
C MET A 1 -11.32 12.17 -6.89
N GLN A 2 -12.33 11.37 -6.49
CA GLN A 2 -12.19 9.94 -6.24
C GLN A 2 -13.11 9.15 -7.18
N LEU A 3 -12.58 8.18 -7.92
CA LEU A 3 -13.29 7.43 -8.97
C LEU A 3 -14.58 6.76 -8.45
N HIS A 4 -14.52 6.09 -7.30
CA HIS A 4 -15.66 5.38 -6.72
C HIS A 4 -16.73 6.28 -6.09
N LEU A 5 -16.48 7.59 -6.01
CA LEU A 5 -17.44 8.63 -5.59
C LEU A 5 -17.86 9.51 -6.78
N SER A 6 -17.47 9.15 -7.99
CA SER A 6 -17.78 9.92 -9.21
C SER A 6 -18.83 9.18 -10.03
N THR A 7 -19.59 9.94 -10.79
CA THR A 7 -20.48 9.43 -11.85
C THR A 7 -19.70 9.21 -13.15
N TRP A 8 -20.20 8.36 -14.06
CA TRP A 8 -19.51 8.15 -15.33
C TRP A 8 -19.37 9.41 -16.21
N PRO A 9 -20.34 10.37 -16.23
CA PRO A 9 -20.13 11.62 -16.97
C PRO A 9 -19.03 12.52 -16.39
N GLU A 10 -18.84 12.50 -15.05
CA GLU A 10 -17.74 13.23 -14.41
C GLU A 10 -16.38 12.62 -14.78
N VAL A 11 -16.30 11.29 -14.89
CA VAL A 11 -15.08 10.61 -15.34
C VAL A 11 -14.81 10.91 -16.82
N GLU A 12 -15.83 10.95 -17.67
CA GLU A 12 -15.70 11.35 -19.07
C GLU A 12 -15.18 12.79 -19.22
N ALA A 13 -15.73 13.71 -18.44
CA ALA A 13 -15.26 15.10 -18.40
C ALA A 13 -13.81 15.22 -17.87
N TYR A 14 -13.41 14.37 -16.92
CA TYR A 14 -12.04 14.26 -16.45
C TYR A 14 -11.11 13.76 -17.57
N LEU A 15 -11.48 12.69 -18.27
CA LEU A 15 -10.70 12.08 -19.35
C LEU A 15 -10.48 13.02 -20.55
N ALA A 16 -11.32 14.00 -20.73
CA ALA A 16 -11.10 15.06 -21.73
C ALA A 16 -9.92 15.97 -21.37
N LYS A 17 -9.50 16.02 -20.09
CA LYS A 17 -8.45 16.91 -19.57
C LYS A 17 -7.18 16.15 -19.15
N SER A 18 -7.33 14.95 -18.62
CA SER A 18 -6.23 14.14 -18.10
C SER A 18 -6.48 12.65 -18.34
N LYS A 19 -5.42 11.95 -18.69
CA LYS A 19 -5.42 10.50 -18.91
C LYS A 19 -4.74 9.74 -17.76
N ALA A 20 -4.52 10.40 -16.64
CA ALA A 20 -3.81 9.83 -15.49
C ALA A 20 -4.78 9.38 -14.39
N VAL A 21 -4.44 8.31 -13.69
CA VAL A 21 -5.11 7.87 -12.47
C VAL A 21 -4.08 7.38 -11.47
N LEU A 22 -4.24 7.76 -10.20
CA LEU A 22 -3.47 7.23 -9.08
C LEU A 22 -4.28 6.15 -8.40
N ILE A 23 -3.68 4.97 -8.20
CA ILE A 23 -4.30 3.84 -7.49
C ILE A 23 -3.50 3.54 -6.23
N PRO A 24 -4.06 3.80 -5.04
CA PRO A 24 -3.46 3.32 -3.81
C PRO A 24 -3.49 1.79 -3.77
N ILE A 25 -2.38 1.16 -3.36
CA ILE A 25 -2.26 -0.28 -3.21
C ILE A 25 -1.49 -0.61 -1.94
N GLY A 26 -1.96 -1.59 -1.18
CA GLY A 26 -1.33 -2.00 0.06
C GLY A 26 -1.68 -3.41 0.48
N SER A 27 -1.83 -3.62 1.77
CA SER A 27 -2.17 -4.92 2.36
C SER A 27 -3.10 -4.75 3.55
N THR A 28 -3.79 -5.83 3.91
CA THR A 28 -4.53 -5.97 5.16
C THR A 28 -3.84 -7.01 6.00
N GLU A 29 -2.98 -6.59 6.92
CA GLU A 29 -2.12 -7.44 7.73
C GLU A 29 -1.85 -6.85 9.11
N GLN A 30 -1.34 -7.67 10.03
CA GLN A 30 -1.00 -7.20 11.37
C GLN A 30 0.05 -6.09 11.37
N HIS A 31 -0.14 -5.08 12.23
CA HIS A 31 0.79 -3.97 12.48
C HIS A 31 1.00 -3.77 13.98
N GLY A 32 1.32 -4.85 14.69
CA GLY A 32 1.41 -4.83 16.14
C GLY A 32 0.03 -4.68 16.81
N PRO A 33 0.00 -4.57 18.15
CA PRO A 33 -1.25 -4.55 18.91
C PRO A 33 -2.01 -3.22 18.82
N ASN A 34 -1.39 -2.16 18.35
CA ASN A 34 -1.95 -0.81 18.24
C ASN A 34 -2.10 -0.31 16.78
N GLY A 35 -1.38 -0.92 15.84
CA GLY A 35 -1.51 -0.60 14.42
C GLY A 35 -2.79 -1.20 13.84
N LEU A 36 -3.38 -0.50 12.88
CA LEU A 36 -4.56 -0.98 12.18
C LEU A 36 -4.16 -2.05 11.18
N LEU A 37 -4.97 -3.09 11.02
CA LEU A 37 -4.70 -4.15 10.03
C LEU A 37 -4.56 -3.61 8.61
N GLY A 38 -5.28 -2.56 8.28
CA GLY A 38 -5.22 -1.91 6.97
C GLY A 38 -4.11 -0.88 6.80
N THR A 39 -3.15 -0.76 7.71
CA THR A 39 -2.14 0.32 7.70
C THR A 39 -1.48 0.48 6.33
N ASP A 40 -1.03 -0.59 5.72
CA ASP A 40 -0.37 -0.57 4.40
C ASP A 40 -1.28 -0.06 3.27
N ALA A 41 -2.58 -0.29 3.36
CA ALA A 41 -3.54 0.20 2.38
C ALA A 41 -4.00 1.64 2.70
N LEU A 42 -4.14 1.96 3.98
CA LEU A 42 -4.60 3.26 4.45
C LEU A 42 -3.57 4.37 4.24
N CYS A 43 -2.28 4.08 4.44
CA CYS A 43 -1.22 5.07 4.20
C CYS A 43 -1.24 5.62 2.76
N PRO A 44 -1.12 4.80 1.71
CA PRO A 44 -1.18 5.30 0.34
C PRO A 44 -2.56 5.86 -0.02
N GLU A 45 -3.65 5.40 0.60
CA GLU A 45 -4.98 5.96 0.42
C GLU A 45 -5.06 7.40 0.93
N ILE A 46 -4.64 7.64 2.17
CA ILE A 46 -4.66 8.98 2.79
C ILE A 46 -3.77 9.94 2.02
N ILE A 47 -2.53 9.51 1.71
CA ILE A 47 -1.56 10.30 0.96
C ILE A 47 -2.06 10.55 -0.47
N GLY A 48 -2.53 9.51 -1.15
CA GLY A 48 -3.01 9.57 -2.53
C GLY A 48 -4.22 10.48 -2.70
N LYS A 49 -5.17 10.46 -1.77
CA LYS A 49 -6.33 11.37 -1.79
C LYS A 49 -5.90 12.84 -1.74
N ARG A 50 -5.01 13.20 -0.81
CA ARG A 50 -4.50 14.58 -0.70
C ARG A 50 -3.67 14.99 -1.92
N ALA A 51 -2.72 14.14 -2.32
CA ALA A 51 -1.91 14.41 -3.51
C ALA A 51 -2.76 14.52 -4.78
N GLY A 52 -3.79 13.69 -4.92
CA GLY A 52 -4.73 13.74 -6.04
C GLY A 52 -5.53 15.04 -6.07
N ASP A 53 -6.00 15.51 -4.91
CA ASP A 53 -6.73 16.78 -4.82
C ASP A 53 -5.82 17.98 -5.14
N GLU A 54 -4.59 17.99 -4.63
CA GLU A 54 -3.62 19.06 -4.88
C GLU A 54 -3.14 19.08 -6.36
N ALA A 55 -2.94 17.91 -6.96
CA ALA A 55 -2.45 17.78 -8.33
C ALA A 55 -3.57 17.77 -9.40
N GLY A 56 -4.83 17.74 -8.99
CA GLY A 56 -5.97 17.57 -9.91
C GLY A 56 -6.01 16.21 -10.59
N ILE A 57 -5.51 15.16 -9.93
CA ILE A 57 -5.43 13.77 -10.44
C ILE A 57 -6.55 12.93 -9.83
N LEU A 58 -7.24 12.16 -10.69
CA LEU A 58 -8.24 11.19 -10.25
C LEU A 58 -7.59 10.08 -9.43
N VAL A 59 -8.18 9.75 -8.28
CA VAL A 59 -7.73 8.67 -7.40
C VAL A 59 -8.70 7.49 -7.51
N GLY A 60 -8.18 6.34 -7.89
CA GLY A 60 -8.93 5.07 -7.96
C GLY A 60 -9.29 4.50 -6.59
N PRO A 61 -10.12 3.46 -6.55
CA PRO A 61 -10.34 2.70 -5.33
C PRO A 61 -9.03 2.11 -4.80
N THR A 62 -8.93 1.97 -3.49
CA THR A 62 -7.74 1.36 -2.88
C THR A 62 -7.72 -0.15 -3.11
N PHE A 63 -6.63 -0.68 -3.65
CA PHE A 63 -6.36 -2.12 -3.71
C PHE A 63 -5.80 -2.55 -2.37
N ASN A 64 -6.67 -3.00 -1.46
CA ASN A 64 -6.38 -3.10 -0.03
C ASN A 64 -5.97 -4.50 0.46
N VAL A 65 -5.87 -5.49 -0.42
CA VAL A 65 -5.39 -6.83 -0.08
C VAL A 65 -4.22 -7.21 -1.00
N GLY A 66 -3.05 -7.40 -0.42
CA GLY A 66 -1.81 -7.70 -1.13
C GLY A 66 -1.18 -9.04 -0.72
N GLN A 67 0.15 -9.06 -0.65
CA GLN A 67 1.00 -10.22 -0.36
C GLN A 67 1.40 -10.25 1.11
N ALA A 68 0.59 -10.86 1.96
CA ALA A 68 0.77 -10.89 3.42
C ALA A 68 0.89 -12.31 4.01
N GLN A 69 1.30 -13.32 3.22
CA GLN A 69 1.36 -14.71 3.66
C GLN A 69 2.23 -14.93 4.91
N HIS A 70 3.27 -14.12 5.08
CA HIS A 70 4.16 -14.17 6.25
C HIS A 70 3.49 -13.68 7.54
N HIS A 71 2.34 -12.99 7.45
CA HIS A 71 1.57 -12.52 8.59
C HIS A 71 0.31 -13.37 8.91
N MET A 72 0.10 -14.48 8.21
CA MET A 72 -1.09 -15.33 8.36
C MET A 72 -1.25 -16.00 9.74
N SER A 73 -0.24 -15.91 10.60
CA SER A 73 -0.35 -16.34 12.02
C SER A 73 -1.19 -15.39 12.89
N PHE A 74 -1.56 -14.22 12.35
CA PHE A 74 -2.30 -13.20 13.09
C PHE A 74 -3.72 -13.06 12.55
N PRO A 75 -4.75 -13.21 13.42
CA PRO A 75 -6.14 -13.06 13.02
C PRO A 75 -6.40 -11.73 12.34
N GLY A 76 -7.18 -11.75 11.27
CA GLY A 76 -7.54 -10.58 10.48
C GLY A 76 -6.61 -10.27 9.31
N THR A 77 -5.43 -10.91 9.22
CA THR A 77 -4.59 -10.83 8.03
C THR A 77 -5.27 -11.55 6.86
N ILE A 78 -5.33 -10.88 5.71
CA ILE A 78 -5.85 -11.41 4.45
C ILE A 78 -4.76 -11.30 3.40
N THR A 79 -4.51 -12.38 2.65
CA THR A 79 -3.49 -12.38 1.59
C THR A 79 -4.02 -12.95 0.28
N LEU A 80 -3.55 -12.40 -0.84
CA LEU A 80 -3.73 -12.97 -2.16
C LEU A 80 -2.54 -13.88 -2.53
N ARG A 81 -2.76 -14.83 -3.40
CA ARG A 81 -1.65 -15.49 -4.12
C ARG A 81 -1.04 -14.48 -5.10
N PRO A 82 0.28 -14.56 -5.39
CA PRO A 82 0.89 -13.70 -6.40
C PRO A 82 0.14 -13.73 -7.75
N SER A 83 -0.24 -14.92 -8.22
CA SER A 83 -1.01 -15.09 -9.47
C SER A 83 -2.37 -14.38 -9.43
N THR A 84 -3.08 -14.42 -8.31
CA THR A 84 -4.37 -13.75 -8.14
C THR A 84 -4.19 -12.23 -8.14
N MET A 85 -3.17 -11.72 -7.47
CA MET A 85 -2.87 -10.30 -7.45
C MET A 85 -2.48 -9.78 -8.83
N ILE A 86 -1.64 -10.53 -9.57
CA ILE A 86 -1.26 -10.20 -10.95
C ILE A 86 -2.50 -10.15 -11.85
N ALA A 87 -3.36 -11.16 -11.79
CA ALA A 87 -4.59 -11.20 -12.58
C ALA A 87 -5.52 -10.02 -12.26
N ALA A 88 -5.73 -9.72 -10.99
CA ALA A 88 -6.57 -8.59 -10.58
C ALA A 88 -5.99 -7.24 -11.03
N MET A 89 -4.67 -7.05 -10.94
CA MET A 89 -4.01 -5.82 -11.43
C MET A 89 -4.11 -5.70 -12.95
N LEU A 90 -4.01 -6.82 -13.68
CA LEU A 90 -4.22 -6.85 -15.13
C LEU A 90 -5.65 -6.43 -15.49
N ASP A 91 -6.65 -7.01 -14.84
CA ASP A 91 -8.07 -6.69 -15.08
C ASP A 91 -8.38 -5.22 -14.78
N TRP A 92 -7.88 -4.67 -13.65
CA TRP A 92 -8.07 -3.27 -13.32
C TRP A 92 -7.42 -2.35 -14.35
N THR A 93 -6.19 -2.66 -14.73
CA THR A 93 -5.42 -1.87 -15.70
C THR A 93 -6.08 -1.90 -17.08
N GLN A 94 -6.51 -3.06 -17.56
CA GLN A 94 -7.19 -3.19 -18.84
C GLN A 94 -8.55 -2.47 -18.86
N SER A 95 -9.31 -2.56 -17.77
CA SER A 95 -10.57 -1.83 -17.60
C SER A 95 -10.37 -0.32 -17.71
N LEU A 96 -9.38 0.21 -17.01
CA LEU A 96 -9.04 1.64 -17.06
C LEU A 96 -8.54 2.05 -18.45
N ALA A 97 -7.64 1.26 -19.05
CA ALA A 97 -7.13 1.51 -20.41
C ALA A 97 -8.24 1.50 -21.46
N ARG A 98 -9.21 0.58 -21.33
CA ARG A 98 -10.41 0.52 -22.20
C ARG A 98 -11.19 1.82 -22.22
N HIS A 99 -11.23 2.54 -21.10
CA HIS A 99 -11.93 3.82 -20.98
C HIS A 99 -11.06 5.03 -21.35
N GLY A 100 -9.78 4.82 -21.70
CA GLY A 100 -8.88 5.87 -22.19
C GLY A 100 -7.90 6.40 -21.15
N PHE A 101 -7.75 5.75 -20.00
CA PHE A 101 -6.61 6.03 -19.12
C PHE A 101 -5.32 5.50 -19.74
N GLU A 102 -4.28 6.33 -19.75
CA GLU A 102 -2.98 6.01 -20.35
C GLU A 102 -1.85 5.94 -19.33
N ARG A 103 -2.04 6.55 -18.16
CA ARG A 103 -1.04 6.65 -17.09
C ARG A 103 -1.63 6.18 -15.79
N ILE A 104 -1.22 4.99 -15.35
CA ILE A 104 -1.68 4.38 -14.10
C ILE A 104 -0.54 4.38 -13.10
N TYR A 105 -0.70 5.18 -12.06
CA TYR A 105 0.29 5.34 -11.01
C TYR A 105 -0.13 4.53 -9.78
N TRP A 106 0.57 3.45 -9.50
CA TRP A 106 0.36 2.60 -8.33
C TRP A 106 1.17 3.14 -7.16
N LEU A 107 0.50 3.75 -6.18
CA LEU A 107 1.12 4.23 -4.95
C LEU A 107 1.03 3.13 -3.90
N ASN A 108 2.18 2.49 -3.62
CA ASN A 108 2.24 1.31 -2.76
C ASN A 108 2.56 1.67 -1.32
N GLY A 109 1.90 0.96 -0.40
CA GLY A 109 2.12 1.03 1.04
C GLY A 109 2.69 -0.24 1.66
N HIS A 110 2.96 -1.30 0.87
CA HIS A 110 3.40 -2.59 1.40
C HIS A 110 4.61 -3.16 0.66
N GLY A 111 5.71 -3.39 1.41
CA GLY A 111 6.94 -3.92 0.83
C GLY A 111 6.79 -5.28 0.15
N GLY A 112 5.94 -6.16 0.71
CA GLY A 112 5.66 -7.49 0.17
C GLY A 112 5.02 -7.49 -1.22
N ASN A 113 4.41 -6.38 -1.64
CA ASN A 113 3.78 -6.24 -2.95
C ASN A 113 4.76 -6.01 -4.09
N ILE A 114 5.94 -5.44 -3.83
CA ILE A 114 6.83 -4.85 -4.85
C ILE A 114 7.16 -5.84 -5.97
N ALA A 115 7.60 -7.04 -5.62
CA ALA A 115 7.96 -8.06 -6.61
C ALA A 115 6.76 -8.47 -7.48
N THR A 116 5.59 -8.65 -6.86
CA THR A 116 4.36 -9.04 -7.55
C THR A 116 3.84 -7.94 -8.46
N ILE A 117 3.87 -6.67 -8.01
CA ILE A 117 3.50 -5.51 -8.86
C ILE A 117 4.42 -5.42 -10.08
N THR A 118 5.73 -5.61 -9.89
CA THR A 118 6.69 -5.60 -11.00
C THR A 118 6.40 -6.70 -12.00
N SER A 119 6.07 -7.91 -11.52
CA SER A 119 5.67 -9.03 -12.38
C SER A 119 4.33 -8.76 -13.09
N ALA A 120 3.37 -8.11 -12.41
CA ALA A 120 2.11 -7.70 -13.02
C ALA A 120 2.32 -6.71 -14.18
N PHE A 121 3.27 -5.79 -14.07
CA PHE A 121 3.60 -4.89 -15.19
C PHE A 121 4.13 -5.65 -16.41
N SER A 122 4.94 -6.68 -16.20
CA SER A 122 5.40 -7.55 -17.29
C SER A 122 4.23 -8.25 -17.97
N GLU A 123 3.27 -8.77 -17.20
CA GLU A 123 2.06 -9.41 -17.71
C GLU A 123 1.15 -8.42 -18.47
N ILE A 124 0.97 -7.20 -17.95
CA ILE A 124 0.20 -6.13 -18.60
C ILE A 124 0.76 -5.80 -19.98
N TYR A 125 2.09 -5.72 -20.13
CA TYR A 125 2.73 -5.38 -21.40
C TYR A 125 2.93 -6.59 -22.34
N HIS A 126 2.77 -7.81 -21.84
CA HIS A 126 2.97 -9.04 -22.61
C HIS A 126 2.07 -9.09 -23.86
N GLY A 127 0.77 -8.85 -23.69
CA GLY A 127 -0.19 -8.89 -24.78
C GLY A 127 0.17 -7.95 -25.94
N VAL A 128 0.59 -6.74 -25.61
CA VAL A 128 1.05 -5.73 -26.59
C VAL A 128 2.31 -6.21 -27.32
N SER A 129 3.26 -6.80 -26.58
CA SER A 129 4.55 -7.24 -27.13
C SER A 129 4.41 -8.42 -28.11
N PHE A 130 3.38 -9.25 -27.95
CA PHE A 130 3.13 -10.42 -28.80
C PHE A 130 2.05 -10.19 -29.86
N ASP A 131 1.36 -9.05 -29.82
CA ASP A 131 0.37 -8.72 -30.85
C ASP A 131 1.07 -8.35 -32.17
N ARG A 132 0.89 -9.21 -33.16
CA ARG A 132 1.41 -9.04 -34.53
C ARG A 132 0.42 -8.38 -35.47
N SER A 133 -0.77 -8.04 -34.98
CA SER A 133 -1.84 -7.46 -35.83
C SER A 133 -1.55 -6.04 -36.30
N GLY A 134 -0.58 -5.36 -35.67
CA GLY A 134 -0.31 -3.95 -35.91
C GLY A 134 -1.40 -3.03 -35.34
N ALA A 135 -2.27 -3.56 -34.48
CA ALA A 135 -3.30 -2.78 -33.83
C ALA A 135 -2.67 -1.62 -33.04
N ASN A 136 -3.28 -0.46 -33.12
CA ASN A 136 -2.81 0.72 -32.40
C ASN A 136 -3.22 0.60 -30.94
N HIS A 137 -2.33 0.03 -30.11
CA HIS A 137 -2.55 -0.07 -28.68
C HIS A 137 -2.44 1.30 -28.02
N PRO A 138 -3.31 1.62 -27.05
CA PRO A 138 -3.18 2.87 -26.29
C PRO A 138 -1.79 2.94 -25.64
N PRO A 139 -1.18 4.14 -25.54
CA PRO A 139 0.15 4.32 -24.95
C PRO A 139 0.11 4.16 -23.42
N LEU A 140 -0.21 2.95 -22.96
CA LEU A 140 -0.36 2.62 -21.55
C LEU A 140 0.99 2.66 -20.83
N ARG A 141 1.05 3.39 -19.72
CA ARG A 141 2.22 3.47 -18.82
C ARG A 141 1.79 3.21 -17.39
N CYS A 142 2.28 2.11 -16.81
CA CYS A 142 2.17 1.80 -15.40
C CYS A 142 3.44 2.24 -14.68
N SER A 143 3.30 2.80 -13.49
CA SER A 143 4.43 3.12 -12.62
C SER A 143 4.12 2.73 -11.18
N LEU A 144 5.16 2.27 -10.47
CA LEU A 144 5.13 1.95 -9.04
C LEU A 144 5.96 2.98 -8.29
N ARG A 145 5.41 3.48 -7.18
CA ARG A 145 6.18 4.20 -6.15
C ARG A 145 5.72 3.74 -4.77
N ASN A 146 6.68 3.51 -3.92
CA ASN A 146 6.43 3.29 -2.51
C ASN A 146 6.36 4.66 -1.82
N TRP A 147 5.33 4.91 -1.00
CA TRP A 147 5.15 6.24 -0.41
C TRP A 147 6.35 6.65 0.45
N TRP A 148 7.00 5.70 1.13
CA TRP A 148 8.17 5.98 1.98
C TRP A 148 9.45 6.29 1.19
N GLU A 149 9.51 5.95 -0.10
CA GLU A 149 10.66 6.26 -0.98
C GLU A 149 10.51 7.59 -1.71
N LEU A 150 9.40 8.31 -1.49
CA LEU A 150 9.23 9.63 -2.10
C LEU A 150 10.26 10.62 -1.52
N PRO A 151 10.73 11.58 -2.33
CA PRO A 151 11.78 12.52 -1.90
C PRO A 151 11.48 13.20 -0.58
N GLY A 152 12.42 13.15 0.37
CA GLY A 152 12.33 13.77 1.67
C GLY A 152 11.52 13.02 2.73
N VAL A 153 10.74 11.99 2.36
CA VAL A 153 9.87 11.29 3.31
C VAL A 153 10.69 10.60 4.40
N MET A 154 11.70 9.80 4.04
CA MET A 154 12.51 9.10 5.05
C MET A 154 13.36 10.03 5.90
N ASP A 155 13.77 11.18 5.38
CA ASP A 155 14.46 12.19 6.18
C ASP A 155 13.53 12.81 7.22
N LEU A 156 12.29 13.10 6.82
CA LEU A 156 11.25 13.56 7.74
C LEU A 156 10.92 12.48 8.79
N CYS A 157 10.78 11.22 8.38
CA CYS A 157 10.54 10.10 9.31
C CYS A 157 11.63 10.00 10.36
N ARG A 158 12.92 10.07 9.97
CA ARG A 158 14.05 10.05 10.92
C ARG A 158 14.06 11.25 11.87
N GLN A 159 13.67 12.42 11.39
CA GLN A 159 13.57 13.63 12.22
C GLN A 159 12.44 13.51 13.26
N LEU A 160 11.28 13.02 12.83
CA LEU A 160 10.11 12.90 13.71
C LEU A 160 10.20 11.70 14.66
N PHE A 161 10.77 10.60 14.17
CA PHE A 161 10.85 9.31 14.85
C PHE A 161 12.29 8.78 14.90
N PRO A 162 13.19 9.41 15.67
CA PRO A 162 14.62 9.04 15.72
C PRO A 162 14.86 7.64 16.29
N VAL A 163 13.86 7.05 16.95
CA VAL A 163 13.91 5.69 17.52
C VAL A 163 12.65 4.94 17.12
N GLY A 164 12.80 3.66 16.75
CA GLY A 164 11.69 2.76 16.46
C GLY A 164 11.29 2.70 14.98
N GLU A 165 11.87 3.52 14.11
CA GLU A 165 11.68 3.40 12.68
C GLU A 165 12.35 2.11 12.17
N GLY A 166 11.70 1.41 11.24
CA GLY A 166 12.12 0.10 10.74
C GLY A 166 11.45 -0.26 9.43
N SER A 167 11.18 -1.56 9.22
CA SER A 167 10.62 -2.09 7.98
C SER A 167 9.16 -2.55 8.09
N HIS A 168 8.56 -2.54 9.28
CA HIS A 168 7.18 -2.96 9.50
C HIS A 168 6.64 -2.42 10.83
N ALA A 169 5.37 -2.06 10.88
CA ALA A 169 4.68 -1.46 12.03
C ALA A 169 5.41 -0.24 12.57
N THR A 170 5.92 0.60 11.67
CA THR A 170 6.77 1.75 11.99
C THR A 170 5.99 2.91 12.61
N PRO A 171 6.64 3.79 13.37
CA PRO A 171 6.02 5.02 13.88
C PRO A 171 5.45 5.89 12.75
N SER A 172 6.15 5.99 11.64
CA SER A 172 5.73 6.80 10.50
C SER A 172 4.41 6.33 9.90
N GLU A 173 4.28 5.03 9.57
CA GLU A 173 3.05 4.49 8.97
C GLU A 173 1.86 4.52 9.95
N VAL A 174 2.08 4.17 11.21
CA VAL A 174 1.03 4.24 12.23
C VAL A 174 0.58 5.68 12.45
N SER A 175 1.49 6.67 12.41
CA SER A 175 1.12 8.09 12.55
C SER A 175 0.25 8.59 11.39
N VAL A 176 0.52 8.14 10.16
CA VAL A 176 -0.33 8.46 8.99
C VAL A 176 -1.73 7.91 9.17
N THR A 177 -1.87 6.65 9.64
CA THR A 177 -3.19 6.06 9.88
C THR A 177 -3.92 6.75 11.02
N TRP A 178 -3.23 7.13 12.09
CA TRP A 178 -3.85 7.87 13.20
C TRP A 178 -4.30 9.28 12.79
N PHE A 179 -3.55 9.93 11.91
CA PHE A 179 -3.97 11.19 11.33
C PHE A 179 -5.25 11.04 10.48
N GLY A 180 -5.32 10.03 9.63
CA GLY A 180 -6.46 9.80 8.76
C GLY A 180 -7.70 9.25 9.48
N TYR A 181 -7.49 8.49 10.56
CA TYR A 181 -8.55 7.79 11.31
C TYR A 181 -8.37 7.98 12.83
N PRO A 182 -8.45 9.20 13.36
CA PRO A 182 -8.19 9.47 14.77
C PRO A 182 -9.15 8.73 15.73
N GLN A 183 -10.37 8.43 15.27
CA GLN A 183 -11.35 7.63 16.02
C GLN A 183 -10.96 6.14 16.16
N ALA A 184 -10.05 5.65 15.32
CA ALA A 184 -9.61 4.26 15.34
C ALA A 184 -8.29 4.05 16.12
N VAL A 185 -7.72 5.09 16.70
CA VAL A 185 -6.49 5.02 17.52
C VAL A 185 -6.68 4.06 18.69
N LYS A 186 -5.70 3.16 18.87
CA LYS A 186 -5.72 2.15 19.94
C LYS A 186 -4.71 2.48 21.02
N SER A 187 -5.18 2.50 22.26
CA SER A 187 -4.33 2.62 23.44
C SER A 187 -4.12 1.23 24.05
N VAL A 188 -2.95 0.67 23.87
CA VAL A 188 -2.56 -0.61 24.45
C VAL A 188 -1.22 -0.49 25.15
N ALA A 189 -1.01 -1.32 26.17
CA ALA A 189 0.30 -1.41 26.81
C ALA A 189 1.30 -2.05 25.83
N MET A 190 2.42 -1.36 25.62
CA MET A 190 3.49 -1.82 24.75
C MET A 190 4.66 -2.30 25.56
N THR A 191 5.12 -3.52 25.31
CA THR A 191 6.39 -4.01 25.86
C THR A 191 7.45 -3.84 24.78
N PRO A 192 8.51 -3.06 25.04
CA PRO A 192 9.57 -2.84 24.07
C PRO A 192 10.26 -4.16 23.67
N ARG A 193 10.18 -4.54 22.40
CA ARG A 193 10.96 -5.64 21.82
C ARG A 193 11.35 -5.28 20.40
N ILE A 194 12.63 -5.37 20.11
CA ILE A 194 13.15 -5.14 18.76
C ILE A 194 12.93 -6.41 17.96
N ALA A 195 12.27 -6.30 16.81
CA ALA A 195 12.18 -7.38 15.87
C ALA A 195 13.57 -7.64 15.24
N PRO A 196 14.01 -8.90 15.13
CA PRO A 196 15.27 -9.18 14.43
C PRO A 196 15.14 -8.84 12.95
N ASN A 197 16.20 -8.27 12.39
CA ASN A 197 16.32 -7.99 10.98
C ASN A 197 16.45 -9.28 10.16
N GLY A 198 15.86 -9.30 8.99
CA GLY A 198 15.99 -10.38 8.01
C GLY A 198 14.66 -10.69 7.33
N PRO A 199 14.69 -11.25 6.12
CA PRO A 199 13.48 -11.62 5.40
C PRO A 199 12.73 -12.72 6.16
N ILE A 200 11.43 -12.56 6.25
CA ILE A 200 10.50 -13.58 6.74
C ILE A 200 9.69 -14.02 5.54
N LEU A 201 9.79 -15.31 5.19
CA LEU A 201 9.25 -15.81 3.94
C LEU A 201 7.80 -16.29 4.07
N ASP A 202 7.43 -16.82 5.24
CA ASP A 202 6.10 -17.34 5.51
C ASP A 202 5.76 -17.34 7.01
N ALA A 203 4.53 -17.73 7.35
CA ALA A 203 4.05 -17.80 8.73
C ALA A 203 4.80 -18.83 9.60
N ASP A 204 5.29 -19.90 9.00
CA ASP A 204 6.03 -20.94 9.72
C ASP A 204 7.48 -20.52 9.98
N ASP A 205 8.12 -19.82 9.04
CA ASP A 205 9.42 -19.19 9.26
C ASP A 205 9.33 -18.16 10.40
N TYR A 206 8.24 -17.41 10.43
CA TYR A 206 7.95 -16.48 11.51
C TYR A 206 7.80 -17.21 12.86
N ARG A 207 7.02 -18.30 12.95
CA ARG A 207 6.85 -19.10 14.17
C ARG A 207 8.14 -19.74 14.63
N ARG A 208 8.98 -20.25 13.71
CA ARG A 208 10.28 -20.85 14.02
C ARG A 208 11.24 -19.84 14.64
N ARG A 209 11.28 -18.64 14.10
CA ARG A 209 12.15 -17.57 14.59
C ARG A 209 11.67 -16.94 15.90
N PHE A 210 10.35 -17.04 16.19
CA PHE A 210 9.72 -16.38 17.33
C PHE A 210 8.72 -17.27 18.08
N PRO A 211 9.11 -18.47 18.56
CA PRO A 211 8.18 -19.42 19.15
C PRO A 211 7.42 -18.88 20.37
N GLU A 212 8.03 -17.99 21.16
CA GLU A 212 7.38 -17.38 22.33
C GLU A 212 6.51 -16.17 21.99
N ARG A 213 6.66 -15.61 20.81
CA ARG A 213 6.04 -14.34 20.41
C ARG A 213 4.67 -14.52 19.76
N VAL A 214 4.37 -15.67 19.20
CA VAL A 214 3.04 -15.98 18.66
C VAL A 214 1.95 -15.84 19.73
N ARG A 215 2.31 -15.97 21.02
CA ARG A 215 1.40 -15.80 22.15
C ARG A 215 1.41 -14.41 22.78
N ARG A 216 2.44 -13.56 22.54
CA ARG A 216 2.61 -12.25 23.17
C ARG A 216 3.33 -11.27 22.25
N TRP A 217 2.66 -10.85 21.17
CA TRP A 217 3.21 -9.83 20.32
C TRP A 217 3.12 -8.44 20.96
N SER A 218 4.27 -7.84 21.16
CA SER A 218 4.42 -6.45 21.46
C SER A 218 5.54 -5.91 20.58
N PHE A 219 5.21 -5.12 19.58
CA PHE A 219 6.17 -4.39 18.77
C PHE A 219 6.58 -3.10 19.49
N VAL A 220 7.86 -2.81 19.48
CA VAL A 220 8.36 -1.44 19.67
C VAL A 220 8.33 -0.79 18.29
N GLY A 221 7.18 -0.36 17.91
CA GLY A 221 6.99 0.61 16.88
C GLY A 221 6.15 1.72 17.50
N ALA A 222 6.28 2.89 17.07
CA ALA A 222 5.35 3.98 17.06
C ALA A 222 4.65 4.47 18.34
N SER A 223 4.12 3.62 19.22
CA SER A 223 3.11 4.07 20.17
C SER A 223 3.61 4.94 21.33
N GLY A 224 4.85 4.80 21.74
CA GLY A 224 5.43 5.62 22.82
C GLY A 224 5.76 7.04 22.36
N TYR A 225 6.09 7.23 21.10
CA TYR A 225 6.55 8.51 20.56
C TYR A 225 5.45 9.39 19.96
N CYS A 226 4.43 8.78 19.34
CA CYS A 226 3.32 9.55 18.74
C CYS A 226 2.49 10.32 19.79
N ARG A 227 2.35 9.80 21.02
CA ARG A 227 1.56 10.49 22.07
C ARG A 227 2.14 11.82 22.50
N ASN A 228 3.45 12.03 22.41
CA ASN A 228 4.09 13.22 22.96
C ASN A 228 4.27 14.36 21.95
N ARG A 229 3.86 14.19 20.67
CA ARG A 229 4.06 15.22 19.65
C ARG A 229 2.78 15.64 18.90
N LEU A 230 1.64 15.03 19.19
CA LEU A 230 0.33 15.41 18.64
C LEU A 230 -0.58 16.09 19.67
N GLY A 231 -0.03 16.48 20.82
CA GLY A 231 -0.69 17.29 21.85
C GLY A 231 -0.45 18.78 21.64
#